data_d82d85bf74bf60b07e81dd7b6213e838
#
_entry.id   d82d85bf74bf60b07e81dd7b6213e838
#
_cell.length_a   1.000
_cell.length_b   1.000
_cell.length_c   1.000
_cell.angle_alpha   90.00
_cell.angle_beta   90.00
_cell.angle_gamma   90.00
#
_symmetry.space_group_name_H-M   'P 1'
#
loop_
_entity.id
_entity.type
_entity.pdbx_description
1 polymer ?
#
loop_
_entity_poly.entity_id
_entity_poly.type
_entity_poly.pdbx_seq_one_letter_code
_entity_poly.pdbx_strand_id
1 'polypeptide(L)'
;MDGSQADVDGTLPPPLTARQRAPSRAVRPRSAITSGRQLFYDGDANSAWSRRFHDLVISHINDVSAGHGADVLSEAQLSLCRRAAAIECELERLDAMLSRSVAVNLDAYGRAASHLRRLFETLGVERRLKDVTPDPLTYAREHDEAMP
;
A
#
# COMPACT_ATOMS: atom_id res chain seq x y z
N MET A 1 -18.04 67.34 42.62
CA MET A 1 -18.35 66.96 41.23
C MET A 1 -17.04 66.75 40.55
N ASP A 2 -16.58 65.56 40.49
CA ASP A 2 -15.44 65.27 39.67
C ASP A 2 -15.54 63.80 39.24
N GLY A 3 -15.85 63.57 37.96
CA GLY A 3 -16.07 62.30 37.40
C GLY A 3 -14.76 61.68 36.85
N SER A 4 -14.19 60.79 37.61
CA SER A 4 -13.05 59.99 37.11
C SER A 4 -13.51 58.90 36.13
N GLN A 5 -13.23 59.12 34.89
CA GLN A 5 -13.43 58.24 33.81
C GLN A 5 -12.24 57.27 33.81
N ALA A 6 -12.49 56.01 34.21
CA ALA A 6 -11.50 54.93 34.14
C ALA A 6 -11.50 54.37 32.73
N ASP A 7 -10.42 54.60 31.99
CA ASP A 7 -10.11 53.95 30.71
C ASP A 7 -9.83 52.48 30.99
N VAL A 8 -10.75 51.62 30.61
CA VAL A 8 -10.54 50.15 30.50
C VAL A 8 -9.88 49.88 29.18
N ASP A 9 -8.56 49.91 29.16
CA ASP A 9 -7.76 49.43 28.05
C ASP A 9 -7.91 47.88 27.97
N GLY A 10 -8.83 47.46 27.13
CA GLY A 10 -9.15 46.07 26.87
C GLY A 10 -8.14 45.38 25.95
N THR A 11 -6.85 45.43 26.29
CA THR A 11 -5.83 44.71 25.56
C THR A 11 -5.98 43.23 25.86
N LEU A 12 -6.64 42.48 24.95
CA LEU A 12 -6.66 41.04 24.97
C LEU A 12 -5.22 40.50 24.92
N PRO A 13 -4.88 39.54 25.79
CA PRO A 13 -3.56 38.90 25.72
C PRO A 13 -3.36 38.25 24.35
N PRO A 14 -2.15 38.31 23.77
CA PRO A 14 -1.88 37.74 22.50
C PRO A 14 -2.19 36.23 22.53
N PRO A 15 -2.74 35.66 21.43
CA PRO A 15 -3.03 34.23 21.38
C PRO A 15 -1.76 33.46 21.64
N LEU A 16 -1.83 32.51 22.57
CA LEU A 16 -0.73 31.62 22.90
C LEU A 16 -0.25 30.97 21.60
N THR A 17 0.89 31.39 21.11
CA THR A 17 1.56 30.78 19.97
C THR A 17 1.66 29.29 20.24
N ALA A 18 1.00 28.48 19.43
CA ALA A 18 1.10 27.04 19.48
C ALA A 18 2.60 26.71 19.46
N ARG A 19 3.09 26.22 20.59
CA ARG A 19 4.46 25.74 20.75
C ARG A 19 4.65 24.76 19.61
N GLN A 20 5.40 25.14 18.58
CA GLN A 20 5.73 24.27 17.47
C GLN A 20 6.38 23.03 18.08
N ARG A 21 5.61 21.94 18.15
CA ARG A 21 6.17 20.64 18.50
C ARG A 21 7.24 20.38 17.47
N ALA A 22 8.49 20.39 17.89
CA ALA A 22 9.58 19.88 17.06
C ALA A 22 9.15 18.53 16.51
N PRO A 23 9.31 18.27 15.20
CA PRO A 23 8.90 17.00 14.62
C PRO A 23 9.55 15.89 15.45
N SER A 24 8.73 15.00 16.00
CA SER A 24 9.24 13.86 16.77
C SER A 24 10.21 13.13 15.87
N ARG A 25 11.46 13.03 16.30
CA ARG A 25 12.51 12.34 15.55
C ARG A 25 11.99 10.96 15.20
N ALA A 26 11.70 10.72 13.92
CA ALA A 26 11.20 9.44 13.46
C ALA A 26 12.11 8.33 13.97
N VAL A 27 11.55 7.38 14.71
CA VAL A 27 12.30 6.25 15.24
C VAL A 27 12.74 5.42 14.03
N ARG A 28 14.04 5.41 13.76
CA ARG A 28 14.57 4.62 12.64
C ARG A 28 14.48 3.13 12.99
N PRO A 29 13.95 2.29 12.08
CA PRO A 29 13.93 0.85 12.28
C PRO A 29 15.35 0.32 12.48
N ARG A 30 15.55 -0.50 13.52
CA ARG A 30 16.86 -1.11 13.83
C ARG A 30 17.07 -2.44 13.12
N SER A 31 15.98 -3.08 12.70
CA SER A 31 16.04 -4.38 12.05
C SER A 31 16.37 -4.24 10.56
N ALA A 32 17.28 -5.07 10.08
CA ALA A 32 17.59 -5.21 8.66
C ALA A 32 16.37 -5.73 7.86
N ILE A 33 15.46 -6.45 8.53
CA ILE A 33 14.20 -6.95 7.97
C ILE A 33 13.23 -5.79 7.72
N THR A 34 13.05 -4.91 8.71
CA THR A 34 12.15 -3.75 8.60
C THR A 34 12.66 -2.74 7.56
N SER A 35 13.99 -2.62 7.41
CA SER A 35 14.59 -1.76 6.38
C SER A 35 14.58 -2.38 4.96
N GLY A 36 14.07 -3.61 4.81
CA GLY A 36 14.04 -4.33 3.54
C GLY A 36 15.40 -4.86 3.06
N ARG A 37 16.45 -4.71 3.87
CA ARG A 37 17.81 -5.18 3.51
C ARG A 37 17.97 -6.68 3.64
N GLN A 38 17.16 -7.33 4.47
CA GLN A 38 17.19 -8.76 4.70
C GLN A 38 15.77 -9.26 4.81
N LEU A 39 15.47 -10.32 4.08
CA LEU A 39 14.20 -11.04 4.22
C LEU A 39 14.35 -12.09 5.33
N PHE A 40 13.26 -12.32 6.07
CA PHE A 40 13.26 -13.23 7.22
C PHE A 40 13.30 -14.73 6.83
N TYR A 41 13.42 -15.06 5.55
CA TYR A 41 13.54 -16.43 5.11
C TYR A 41 14.97 -16.75 4.69
N ASP A 42 15.43 -17.92 5.14
CA ASP A 42 16.75 -18.47 4.85
C ASP A 42 16.67 -19.22 3.51
N GLY A 43 16.53 -18.49 2.43
CA GLY A 43 16.38 -19.03 1.09
C GLY A 43 17.22 -18.30 0.05
N ASP A 44 17.42 -18.94 -1.10
CA ASP A 44 18.10 -18.31 -2.23
C ASP A 44 17.26 -17.14 -2.77
N ALA A 45 17.82 -15.93 -2.66
CA ALA A 45 17.20 -14.70 -3.16
C ALA A 45 16.95 -14.74 -4.68
N ASN A 46 17.68 -15.57 -5.41
CA ASN A 46 17.54 -15.76 -6.87
C ASN A 46 16.61 -16.93 -7.25
N SER A 47 16.00 -17.59 -6.27
CA SER A 47 15.04 -18.66 -6.55
C SER A 47 13.83 -18.15 -7.34
N ALA A 48 13.17 -19.04 -8.09
CA ALA A 48 11.94 -18.68 -8.80
C ALA A 48 10.85 -18.19 -7.85
N TRP A 49 10.75 -18.79 -6.66
CA TRP A 49 9.83 -18.37 -5.61
C TRP A 49 10.14 -16.94 -5.14
N SER A 50 11.41 -16.66 -4.88
CA SER A 50 11.83 -15.33 -4.37
C SER A 50 11.53 -14.23 -5.38
N ARG A 51 11.83 -14.46 -6.67
CA ARG A 51 11.51 -13.50 -7.74
C ARG A 51 10.01 -13.28 -7.83
N ARG A 52 9.21 -14.37 -7.88
CA ARG A 52 7.74 -14.26 -7.95
C ARG A 52 7.16 -13.53 -6.75
N PHE A 53 7.65 -13.84 -5.55
CA PHE A 53 7.24 -13.16 -4.32
C PHE A 53 7.50 -11.63 -4.40
N HIS A 54 8.68 -11.22 -4.86
CA HIS A 54 8.99 -9.81 -5.03
C HIS A 54 8.10 -9.12 -6.06
N ASP A 55 7.84 -9.76 -7.19
CA ASP A 55 6.97 -9.23 -8.23
C ASP A 55 5.54 -9.01 -7.68
N LEU A 56 5.02 -9.98 -6.93
CA LEU A 56 3.70 -9.88 -6.30
C LEU A 56 3.66 -8.78 -5.23
N VAL A 57 4.70 -8.64 -4.40
CA VAL A 57 4.78 -7.55 -3.41
C VAL A 57 4.72 -6.20 -4.11
N ILE A 58 5.49 -6.00 -5.19
CA ILE A 58 5.48 -4.75 -5.96
C ILE A 58 4.11 -4.51 -6.58
N SER A 59 3.48 -5.54 -7.14
CA SER A 59 2.15 -5.45 -7.72
C SER A 59 1.12 -5.00 -6.68
N HIS A 60 1.08 -5.66 -5.51
CA HIS A 60 0.14 -5.29 -4.45
C HIS A 60 0.38 -3.87 -3.90
N ILE A 61 1.64 -3.46 -3.76
CA ILE A 61 1.99 -2.09 -3.36
C ILE A 61 1.43 -1.09 -4.38
N ASN A 62 1.61 -1.34 -5.66
CA ASN A 62 1.11 -0.46 -6.71
C ASN A 62 -0.42 -0.39 -6.72
N ASP A 63 -1.10 -1.52 -6.54
CA ASP A 63 -2.56 -1.58 -6.49
C ASP A 63 -3.12 -0.80 -5.29
N VAL A 64 -2.55 -1.01 -4.10
CA VAL A 64 -2.98 -0.35 -2.85
C VAL A 64 -2.65 1.14 -2.87
N SER A 65 -1.49 1.51 -3.41
CA SER A 65 -1.03 2.91 -3.49
C SER A 65 -1.58 3.68 -4.69
N ALA A 66 -2.38 3.05 -5.55
CA ALA A 66 -2.81 3.59 -6.84
C ALA A 66 -1.63 4.07 -7.72
N GLY A 67 -0.53 3.34 -7.68
CA GLY A 67 0.68 3.63 -8.46
C GLY A 67 1.64 4.65 -7.82
N HIS A 68 1.35 5.15 -6.61
CA HIS A 68 2.22 6.14 -5.93
C HIS A 68 3.41 5.52 -5.18
N GLY A 69 3.51 4.19 -5.17
CA GLY A 69 4.62 3.46 -4.55
C GLY A 69 4.50 3.24 -3.04
N ALA A 70 5.57 2.71 -2.45
CA ALA A 70 5.57 2.27 -1.05
C ALA A 70 5.51 3.42 -0.03
N ASP A 71 6.00 4.61 -0.41
CA ASP A 71 6.17 5.75 0.52
C ASP A 71 4.85 6.33 1.03
N VAL A 72 3.75 6.11 0.31
CA VAL A 72 2.41 6.56 0.71
C VAL A 72 1.68 5.53 1.58
N LEU A 73 2.24 4.33 1.75
CA LEU A 73 1.64 3.25 2.53
C LEU A 73 2.18 3.20 3.95
N SER A 74 1.31 2.85 4.89
CA SER A 74 1.74 2.56 6.25
C SER A 74 2.53 1.24 6.30
N GLU A 75 3.41 1.06 7.31
CA GLU A 75 4.13 -0.20 7.51
C GLU A 75 3.18 -1.39 7.71
N ALA A 76 1.99 -1.15 8.29
CA ALA A 76 0.96 -2.17 8.42
C ALA A 76 0.45 -2.63 7.04
N GLN A 77 0.16 -1.71 6.12
CA GLN A 77 -0.25 -2.04 4.76
C GLN A 77 0.85 -2.77 3.99
N LEU A 78 2.11 -2.32 4.10
CA LEU A 78 3.26 -3.01 3.51
C LEU A 78 3.41 -4.44 4.05
N SER A 79 3.19 -4.63 5.36
CA SER A 79 3.21 -5.95 5.99
C SER A 79 2.10 -6.86 5.46
N LEU A 80 0.89 -6.32 5.23
CA LEU A 80 -0.23 -7.07 4.63
C LEU A 80 0.05 -7.43 3.17
N CYS A 81 0.61 -6.53 2.36
CA CYS A 81 1.04 -6.82 0.99
C CYS A 81 2.04 -7.98 0.93
N ARG A 82 3.04 -7.99 1.82
CA ARG A 82 4.01 -9.10 1.91
C ARG A 82 3.35 -10.43 2.27
N ARG A 83 2.37 -10.43 3.18
CA ARG A 83 1.63 -11.65 3.55
C ARG A 83 0.73 -12.13 2.43
N ALA A 84 0.05 -11.23 1.73
CA ALA A 84 -0.75 -11.56 0.56
C ALA A 84 0.11 -12.25 -0.51
N ALA A 85 1.25 -11.65 -0.86
CA ALA A 85 2.19 -12.22 -1.83
C ALA A 85 2.72 -13.62 -1.43
N ALA A 86 3.01 -13.84 -0.13
CA ALA A 86 3.46 -15.15 0.34
C ALA A 86 2.37 -16.22 0.21
N ILE A 87 1.12 -15.89 0.54
CA ILE A 87 -0.02 -16.81 0.40
C ILE A 87 -0.28 -17.09 -1.09
N GLU A 88 -0.18 -16.10 -1.93
CA GLU A 88 -0.39 -16.23 -3.37
C GLU A 88 0.67 -17.14 -4.02
N CYS A 89 1.95 -16.98 -3.68
CA CYS A 89 3.01 -17.91 -4.10
C CYS A 89 2.72 -19.36 -3.69
N GLU A 90 2.18 -19.58 -2.50
CA GLU A 90 1.83 -20.92 -2.04
C GLU A 90 0.61 -21.48 -2.78
N LEU A 91 -0.40 -20.66 -3.06
CA LEU A 91 -1.55 -21.06 -3.88
C LEU A 91 -1.12 -21.41 -5.31
N GLU A 92 -0.27 -20.60 -5.95
CA GLU A 92 0.29 -20.90 -7.28
C GLU A 92 1.07 -22.22 -7.28
N ARG A 93 1.81 -22.53 -6.21
CA ARG A 93 2.50 -23.81 -6.05
C ARG A 93 1.52 -24.98 -5.96
N LEU A 94 0.43 -24.80 -5.21
CA LEU A 94 -0.62 -25.83 -5.07
C LEU A 94 -1.39 -26.01 -6.39
N ASP A 95 -1.67 -24.94 -7.12
CA ASP A 95 -2.28 -24.98 -8.45
C ASP A 95 -1.40 -25.76 -9.44
N ALA A 96 -0.09 -25.56 -9.40
CA ALA A 96 0.87 -26.32 -10.20
C ALA A 96 0.91 -27.81 -9.82
N MET A 97 0.63 -28.16 -8.56
CA MET A 97 0.48 -29.56 -8.15
C MET A 97 -0.82 -30.16 -8.68
N LEU A 98 -1.94 -29.43 -8.55
CA LEU A 98 -3.25 -29.85 -9.06
C LEU A 98 -3.22 -30.07 -10.58
N SER A 99 -2.58 -29.17 -11.33
CA SER A 99 -2.46 -29.28 -12.79
C SER A 99 -1.71 -30.56 -13.24
N ARG A 100 -0.86 -31.09 -12.35
CA ARG A 100 -0.12 -32.37 -12.59
C ARG A 100 -0.82 -33.58 -11.98
N SER A 101 -2.07 -33.43 -11.54
CA SER A 101 -2.85 -34.48 -10.87
C SER A 101 -2.20 -34.96 -9.56
N VAL A 102 -1.38 -34.15 -8.91
CA VAL A 102 -0.82 -34.44 -7.59
C VAL A 102 -1.85 -34.07 -6.52
N ALA A 103 -2.08 -34.96 -5.56
CA ALA A 103 -3.03 -34.74 -4.50
C ALA A 103 -2.64 -33.51 -3.62
N VAL A 104 -3.60 -32.62 -3.41
CA VAL A 104 -3.45 -31.43 -2.58
C VAL A 104 -4.53 -31.46 -1.49
N ASN A 105 -4.21 -30.94 -0.29
CA ASN A 105 -5.19 -30.75 0.76
C ASN A 105 -6.09 -29.56 0.38
N LEU A 106 -7.28 -29.85 -0.16
CA LEU A 106 -8.24 -28.83 -0.60
C LEU A 106 -8.78 -27.97 0.55
N ASP A 107 -8.84 -28.49 1.79
CA ASP A 107 -9.24 -27.69 2.95
C ASP A 107 -8.17 -26.63 3.28
N ALA A 108 -6.90 -27.00 3.22
CA ALA A 108 -5.80 -26.05 3.42
C ALA A 108 -5.77 -25.00 2.30
N TYR A 109 -5.97 -25.43 1.05
CA TYR A 109 -6.10 -24.56 -0.11
C TYR A 109 -7.25 -23.56 0.06
N GLY A 110 -8.45 -24.03 0.40
CA GLY A 110 -9.63 -23.18 0.59
C GLY A 110 -9.45 -22.18 1.74
N ARG A 111 -8.79 -22.59 2.84
CA ARG A 111 -8.45 -21.65 3.94
C ARG A 111 -7.46 -20.59 3.49
N ALA A 112 -6.39 -20.96 2.78
CA ALA A 112 -5.41 -20.02 2.27
C ALA A 112 -6.05 -19.00 1.30
N ALA A 113 -6.87 -19.46 0.35
CA ALA A 113 -7.62 -18.60 -0.56
C ALA A 113 -8.57 -17.64 0.18
N SER A 114 -9.26 -18.13 1.22
CA SER A 114 -10.12 -17.30 2.06
C SER A 114 -9.35 -16.25 2.86
N HIS A 115 -8.16 -16.59 3.34
CA HIS A 115 -7.28 -15.62 4.03
C HIS A 115 -6.77 -14.56 3.05
N LEU A 116 -6.34 -14.95 1.85
CA LEU A 116 -5.91 -14.02 0.81
C LEU A 116 -7.02 -13.01 0.47
N ARG A 117 -8.25 -13.49 0.27
CA ARG A 117 -9.40 -12.63 0.02
C ARG A 117 -9.59 -11.59 1.12
N ARG A 118 -9.54 -12.01 2.40
CA ARG A 118 -9.69 -11.09 3.55
C ARG A 118 -8.56 -10.05 3.61
N LEU A 119 -7.33 -10.44 3.24
CA LEU A 119 -6.22 -9.49 3.16
C LEU A 119 -6.49 -8.42 2.10
N PHE A 120 -6.96 -8.80 0.92
CA PHE A 120 -7.32 -7.85 -0.14
C PHE A 120 -8.49 -6.94 0.26
N GLU A 121 -9.53 -7.48 0.91
CA GLU A 121 -10.62 -6.68 1.48
C GLU A 121 -10.10 -5.65 2.50
N THR A 122 -9.17 -6.07 3.39
CA THR A 122 -8.55 -5.17 4.39
C THR A 122 -7.67 -4.10 3.75
N LEU A 123 -6.98 -4.44 2.67
CA LEU A 123 -6.13 -3.52 1.92
C LEU A 123 -6.94 -2.55 1.05
N GLY A 124 -8.25 -2.77 0.90
CA GLY A 124 -9.11 -1.98 0.03
C GLY A 124 -8.81 -2.17 -1.45
N VAL A 125 -8.26 -3.33 -1.83
CA VAL A 125 -8.06 -3.71 -3.23
C VAL A 125 -9.42 -4.13 -3.78
N GLU A 126 -10.30 -3.17 -3.96
CA GLU A 126 -11.54 -3.37 -4.69
C GLU A 126 -11.25 -3.31 -6.19
N ARG A 127 -12.04 -4.08 -6.94
CA ARG A 127 -11.97 -4.07 -8.40
C ARG A 127 -12.35 -2.68 -8.90
N ARG A 128 -11.38 -1.79 -9.02
CA ARG A 128 -11.57 -0.51 -9.71
C ARG A 128 -11.75 -0.83 -11.18
N LEU A 129 -12.85 -0.40 -11.75
CA LEU A 129 -12.99 -0.37 -13.20
C LEU A 129 -11.83 0.50 -13.70
N LYS A 130 -10.93 -0.11 -14.47
CA LYS A 130 -9.89 0.66 -15.14
C LYS A 130 -10.63 1.58 -16.09
N ASP A 131 -10.50 2.88 -15.85
CA ASP A 131 -11.01 3.87 -16.80
C ASP A 131 -10.19 3.71 -18.09
N VAL A 132 -10.80 3.08 -19.06
CA VAL A 132 -10.24 2.88 -20.40
C VAL A 132 -10.73 3.96 -21.36
N THR A 133 -11.38 5.01 -20.84
CA THR A 133 -11.78 6.14 -21.66
C THR A 133 -10.51 6.83 -22.17
N PRO A 134 -10.26 6.83 -23.49
CA PRO A 134 -9.11 7.54 -24.03
C PRO A 134 -9.21 9.01 -23.63
N ASP A 135 -8.09 9.61 -23.26
CA ASP A 135 -8.03 11.06 -23.06
C ASP A 135 -8.58 11.74 -24.33
N PRO A 136 -9.55 12.68 -24.21
CA PRO A 136 -10.19 13.33 -25.36
C PRO A 136 -9.22 13.92 -26.36
N LEU A 137 -8.05 14.39 -25.89
CA LEU A 137 -7.00 14.93 -26.77
C LEU A 137 -6.24 13.83 -27.54
N THR A 138 -6.06 12.68 -26.93
CA THR A 138 -5.44 11.51 -27.58
C THR A 138 -6.38 10.95 -28.64
N TYR A 139 -7.67 10.82 -28.31
CA TYR A 139 -8.70 10.36 -29.23
C TYR A 139 -8.85 11.31 -30.45
N ALA A 140 -8.82 12.63 -30.22
CA ALA A 140 -8.90 13.61 -31.29
C ALA A 140 -7.70 13.51 -32.25
N ARG A 141 -6.48 13.34 -31.75
CA ARG A 141 -5.28 13.15 -32.57
C ARG A 141 -5.33 11.89 -33.45
N GLU A 142 -5.71 10.78 -32.86
CA GLU A 142 -5.82 9.50 -33.58
C GLU A 142 -6.92 9.55 -34.67
N HIS A 143 -7.96 10.36 -34.47
CA HIS A 143 -9.02 10.54 -35.45
C HIS A 143 -8.68 11.56 -36.54
N ASP A 144 -7.91 12.61 -36.22
CA ASP A 144 -7.44 13.58 -37.22
C ASP A 144 -6.40 12.97 -38.18
N GLU A 145 -5.58 12.01 -37.69
CA GLU A 145 -4.62 11.29 -38.54
C GLU A 145 -5.29 10.21 -39.43
N ALA A 146 -6.51 9.79 -39.11
CA ALA A 146 -7.24 8.75 -39.85
C ALA A 146 -8.17 9.28 -40.95
N MET A 147 -8.28 10.60 -41.13
CA MET A 147 -9.05 11.20 -42.20
C MET A 147 -8.13 11.49 -43.39
N PRO A 148 -8.37 10.87 -44.57
CA PRO A 148 -7.60 11.08 -45.80
C PRO A 148 -7.82 12.46 -46.42
#